data_b6e8385c93748b16a4bf92bd5e614f82
#
_entry.id   b6e8385c93748b16a4bf92bd5e614f82
#
_cell.length_a   1.000
_cell.length_b   1.000
_cell.length_c   1.000
_cell.angle_alpha   90.00
_cell.angle_beta   90.00
_cell.angle_gamma   90.00
#
_symmetry.space_group_name_H-M   'P 1'
#
loop_
_entity.id
_entity.type
_entity.pdbx_description
1 polymer ?
#
loop_
_entity_poly.entity_id
_entity_poly.type
_entity_poly.pdbx_seq_one_letter_code
_entity_poly.pdbx_strand_id
1 'polypeptide(L)'
;MIVLYVLRTCPYCNSALQLLKENKIKHKAIYVETNEEKELYKKQNRMNTFPQIFMQVDRDNYMKVGGCDDLIEIVNVCKSVRGSNVSLDSIYYMYQNMYSK
;
A
#
# COMPACT_ATOMS: atom_id res chain seq x y z
N MET A 1 7.31 -5.88 3.97
CA MET A 1 7.19 -4.42 4.21
C MET A 1 6.32 -3.80 3.14
N ILE A 2 5.48 -2.86 3.53
CA ILE A 2 4.67 -2.11 2.56
C ILE A 2 5.55 -1.03 1.93
N VAL A 3 5.44 -0.87 0.62
CA VAL A 3 6.17 0.16 -0.12
C VAL A 3 5.14 1.03 -0.86
N LEU A 4 5.23 2.35 -0.70
CA LEU A 4 4.30 3.29 -1.30
C LEU A 4 5.05 4.33 -2.13
N TYR A 5 4.56 4.56 -3.34
CA TYR A 5 4.97 5.72 -4.11
C TYR A 5 3.96 6.83 -3.83
N VAL A 6 4.43 7.95 -3.31
CA VAL A 6 3.57 9.01 -2.78
C VAL A 6 3.98 10.39 -3.30
N LEU A 7 3.00 11.30 -3.29
CA LEU A 7 3.21 12.72 -3.58
C LEU A 7 3.12 13.48 -2.26
N ARG A 8 3.92 14.53 -2.09
CA ARG A 8 3.98 15.26 -0.81
C ARG A 8 2.68 15.95 -0.44
N THR A 9 1.95 16.46 -1.42
CA THR A 9 0.73 17.23 -1.17
C THR A 9 -0.55 16.45 -1.48
N CYS A 10 -0.48 15.15 -1.50
CA CYS A 10 -1.60 14.30 -1.85
C CYS A 10 -2.35 13.85 -0.59
N PRO A 11 -3.64 14.25 -0.41
CA PRO A 11 -4.42 13.83 0.76
C PRO A 11 -4.56 12.31 0.88
N TYR A 12 -4.76 11.62 -0.22
CA TYR A 12 -4.89 10.15 -0.20
C TYR A 12 -3.57 9.49 0.19
N CYS A 13 -2.44 10.06 -0.23
CA CYS A 13 -1.12 9.57 0.17
C CYS A 13 -0.93 9.74 1.67
N ASN A 14 -1.31 10.90 2.19
CA ASN A 14 -1.20 11.18 3.62
C ASN A 14 -2.10 10.26 4.44
N SER A 15 -3.31 10.00 3.96
CA SER A 15 -4.23 9.07 4.61
C SER A 15 -3.68 7.66 4.66
N ALA A 16 -3.08 7.19 3.57
CA ALA A 16 -2.46 5.86 3.54
C ALA A 16 -1.30 5.76 4.52
N LEU A 17 -0.43 6.76 4.55
CA LEU A 17 0.71 6.78 5.47
C LEU A 17 0.25 6.82 6.92
N GLN A 18 -0.78 7.62 7.22
CA GLN A 18 -1.34 7.72 8.56
C GLN A 18 -1.92 6.38 9.02
N LEU A 19 -2.64 5.70 8.14
CA LEU A 19 -3.22 4.39 8.44
C LEU A 19 -2.14 3.37 8.82
N LEU A 20 -1.07 3.33 8.04
CA LEU A 20 0.04 2.41 8.32
C LEU A 20 0.74 2.75 9.63
N LYS A 21 0.93 4.03 9.91
CA LYS A 21 1.56 4.49 11.15
C LYS A 21 0.70 4.15 12.37
N GLU A 22 -0.60 4.41 12.29
CA GLU A 22 -1.53 4.14 13.39
C GLU A 22 -1.62 2.65 13.73
N ASN A 23 -1.49 1.81 12.73
CA ASN A 23 -1.56 0.36 12.91
C ASN A 23 -0.18 -0.27 13.10
N LYS A 24 0.87 0.55 13.20
CA LYS A 24 2.25 0.10 13.43
C LYS A 24 2.72 -0.90 12.39
N ILE A 25 2.32 -0.66 11.13
CA ILE A 25 2.70 -1.51 10.01
C ILE A 25 3.98 -0.95 9.39
N LYS A 26 5.01 -1.78 9.29
CA LYS A 26 6.29 -1.37 8.72
C LYS A 26 6.12 -1.01 7.26
N HIS A 27 6.60 0.18 6.87
CA HIS A 27 6.45 0.67 5.52
C HIS A 27 7.60 1.59 5.12
N LYS A 28 7.72 1.79 3.82
CA LYS A 28 8.68 2.72 3.23
C LYS A 28 7.95 3.59 2.21
N ALA A 29 8.08 4.91 2.33
CA ALA A 29 7.52 5.85 1.38
C ALA A 29 8.59 6.29 0.39
N ILE A 30 8.27 6.24 -0.89
CA ILE A 30 9.11 6.74 -1.96
C ILE A 30 8.41 7.97 -2.51
N TYR A 31 9.02 9.14 -2.32
CA TYR A 31 8.43 10.41 -2.72
C TYR A 31 8.72 10.67 -4.19
N VAL A 32 7.66 10.86 -4.95
CA VAL A 32 7.72 11.16 -6.39
C VAL A 32 7.65 12.68 -6.52
N GLU A 33 8.71 13.29 -7.03
CA GLU A 33 8.89 14.75 -6.99
C GLU A 33 8.57 15.46 -8.29
N THR A 34 8.95 14.86 -9.43
CA THR A 34 8.82 15.52 -10.73
C THR A 34 7.69 14.93 -11.56
N ASN A 35 7.23 15.68 -12.57
CA ASN A 35 6.24 15.18 -13.52
C ASN A 35 6.77 13.99 -14.31
N GLU A 36 8.05 13.99 -14.63
CA GLU A 36 8.69 12.89 -15.34
C GLU A 36 8.66 11.61 -14.50
N GLU A 37 8.95 11.73 -13.20
CA GLU A 37 8.86 10.59 -12.29
C GLU A 37 7.43 10.09 -12.14
N LYS A 38 6.46 11.01 -12.06
CA LYS A 38 5.04 10.62 -11.99
C LYS A 38 4.65 9.77 -13.18
N GLU A 39 4.99 10.21 -14.39
CA GLU A 39 4.64 9.47 -15.59
C GLU A 39 5.40 8.14 -15.67
N LEU A 40 6.66 8.13 -15.26
CA LEU A 40 7.46 6.91 -15.21
C LEU A 40 6.80 5.85 -14.31
N TYR A 41 6.44 6.23 -13.09
CA TYR A 41 5.87 5.28 -12.14
C TYR A 41 4.44 4.87 -12.49
N LYS A 42 3.65 5.78 -13.07
CA LYS A 42 2.33 5.40 -13.60
C LYS A 42 2.44 4.29 -14.63
N LYS A 43 3.39 4.45 -15.56
CA LYS A 43 3.61 3.47 -16.63
C LYS A 43 4.20 2.18 -16.08
N GLN A 44 5.26 2.30 -15.28
CA GLN A 44 5.96 1.16 -14.71
C GLN A 44 5.05 0.30 -13.82
N ASN A 45 4.25 0.96 -12.99
CA ASN A 45 3.38 0.29 -12.01
C ASN A 45 1.97 0.06 -12.51
N ARG A 46 1.67 0.51 -13.74
CA ARG A 46 0.34 0.36 -14.36
C ARG A 46 -0.76 0.92 -13.47
N MET A 47 -0.54 2.11 -12.93
CA MET A 47 -1.50 2.82 -12.09
C MET A 47 -1.53 4.28 -12.49
N ASN A 48 -2.72 4.87 -12.53
CA ASN A 48 -2.90 6.25 -12.96
C ASN A 48 -2.95 7.27 -11.84
N THR A 49 -2.99 6.81 -10.60
CA THR A 49 -3.14 7.68 -9.43
C THR A 49 -2.11 7.33 -8.36
N PHE A 50 -2.02 8.20 -7.35
CA PHE A 50 -1.18 8.00 -6.16
C PHE A 50 -2.07 8.03 -4.92
N PRO A 51 -1.73 7.32 -3.86
CA PRO A 51 -0.52 6.52 -3.69
C PRO A 51 -0.55 5.23 -4.51
N GLN A 52 0.63 4.70 -4.84
CA GLN A 52 0.78 3.40 -5.48
C GLN A 52 1.41 2.48 -4.45
N ILE A 53 0.68 1.48 -4.01
CA ILE A 53 1.01 0.69 -2.83
C ILE A 53 1.31 -0.76 -3.18
N PHE A 54 2.44 -1.24 -2.67
CA PHE A 54 2.91 -2.59 -2.90
C PHE A 54 3.29 -3.24 -1.57
N MET A 55 3.23 -4.56 -1.52
CA MET A 55 3.76 -5.33 -0.41
C MET A 55 4.96 -6.13 -0.89
N GLN A 56 6.10 -5.96 -0.23
CA GLN A 56 7.27 -6.77 -0.50
C GLN A 56 7.07 -8.14 0.14
N VAL A 57 7.04 -9.18 -0.68
CA VAL A 57 6.81 -10.55 -0.23
C VAL A 57 8.13 -11.24 0.10
N ASP A 58 9.16 -10.98 -0.70
CA ASP A 58 10.52 -11.41 -0.42
C ASP A 58 11.48 -10.39 -1.03
N ARG A 59 12.77 -10.69 -1.06
CA ARG A 59 13.79 -9.74 -1.49
C ARG A 59 13.49 -9.10 -2.85
N ASP A 60 13.03 -9.91 -3.80
CA ASP A 60 12.90 -9.46 -5.19
C ASP A 60 11.45 -9.40 -5.68
N ASN A 61 10.51 -9.82 -4.87
CA ASN A 61 9.12 -9.94 -5.31
C ASN A 61 8.21 -9.00 -4.53
N TYR A 62 7.37 -8.28 -5.28
CA TYR A 62 6.40 -7.34 -4.75
C TYR A 62 5.01 -7.71 -5.27
N MET A 63 4.01 -7.50 -4.43
CA MET A 63 2.62 -7.72 -4.75
C MET A 63 1.90 -6.39 -4.75
N LYS A 64 1.16 -6.08 -5.82
CA LYS A 64 0.42 -4.83 -5.91
C LYS A 64 -0.77 -4.86 -4.94
N VAL A 65 -0.83 -3.91 -4.02
CA VAL A 65 -1.98 -3.72 -3.15
C VAL A 65 -3.00 -2.82 -3.84
N GLY A 66 -2.55 -1.72 -4.42
CA GLY A 66 -3.42 -0.77 -5.11
C GLY A 66 -3.27 0.65 -4.60
N GLY A 67 -4.38 1.37 -4.50
CA GLY A 67 -4.41 2.72 -3.99
C GLY A 67 -4.80 2.79 -2.53
N CYS A 68 -5.11 4.01 -2.07
CA CYS A 68 -5.49 4.24 -0.67
C CYS A 68 -6.72 3.44 -0.26
N ASP A 69 -7.75 3.41 -1.10
CA ASP A 69 -9.00 2.70 -0.79
C ASP A 69 -8.77 1.20 -0.65
N ASP A 70 -7.90 0.64 -1.49
CA ASP A 70 -7.55 -0.78 -1.42
C ASP A 70 -6.84 -1.10 -0.11
N LEU A 71 -5.95 -0.22 0.33
CA LEU A 71 -5.24 -0.41 1.59
C LEU A 71 -6.21 -0.32 2.78
N ILE A 72 -7.11 0.66 2.77
CA ILE A 72 -8.11 0.82 3.82
C ILE A 72 -8.96 -0.44 3.93
N GLU A 73 -9.43 -0.95 2.80
CA GLU A 73 -10.27 -2.14 2.76
C GLU A 73 -9.56 -3.34 3.38
N ILE A 74 -8.33 -3.61 2.96
CA ILE A 74 -7.62 -4.79 3.45
C ILE A 74 -7.27 -4.68 4.95
N VAL A 75 -6.93 -3.49 5.41
CA VAL A 75 -6.65 -3.25 6.83
C VAL A 75 -7.93 -3.45 7.65
N ASN A 76 -9.06 -2.94 7.17
CA ASN A 76 -10.33 -3.09 7.86
C ASN A 76 -10.78 -4.56 7.93
N VAL A 77 -10.57 -5.32 6.86
CA VAL A 77 -10.87 -6.76 6.86
C VAL A 77 -9.99 -7.48 7.88
N CYS A 78 -8.70 -7.15 7.95
CA CYS A 78 -7.80 -7.73 8.93
C CYS A 78 -8.26 -7.44 10.36
N LYS A 79 -8.70 -6.22 10.62
CA LYS A 79 -9.21 -5.84 11.95
C LYS A 79 -10.48 -6.61 12.32
N SER A 80 -11.36 -6.79 11.34
CA SER A 80 -12.62 -7.54 11.58
C SER A 80 -12.36 -8.98 11.94
N VAL A 81 -11.34 -9.60 11.34
CA VAL A 81 -11.06 -11.02 11.57
C VAL A 81 -10.16 -11.24 12.78
N ARG A 82 -9.17 -10.36 12.99
CA ARG A 82 -8.12 -10.55 13.99
C ARG A 82 -8.11 -9.51 15.09
N GLY A 83 -9.12 -8.66 15.16
CA GLY A 83 -9.19 -7.59 16.14
C GLY A 83 -8.25 -6.44 15.77
N SER A 84 -7.65 -5.80 16.79
CA SER A 84 -6.81 -4.63 16.58
C SER A 84 -5.39 -4.93 16.10
N ASN A 85 -5.01 -6.21 16.06
CA ASN A 85 -3.65 -6.61 15.66
C ASN A 85 -3.59 -6.83 14.14
N VAL A 86 -3.04 -5.85 13.45
CA VAL A 86 -2.82 -5.93 12.00
C VAL A 86 -1.32 -6.08 11.76
N SER A 87 -0.93 -7.18 11.16
CA SER A 87 0.48 -7.45 10.84
C SER A 87 0.66 -7.56 9.33
N LEU A 88 1.91 -7.51 8.88
CA LEU A 88 2.22 -7.72 7.46
C LEU A 88 1.75 -9.11 7.00
N ASP A 89 1.91 -10.11 7.84
CA ASP A 89 1.48 -11.48 7.52
C ASP A 89 -0.03 -11.56 7.37
N SER A 90 -0.79 -10.89 8.26
CA SER A 90 -2.24 -10.90 8.15
C SER A 90 -2.72 -10.16 6.90
N ILE A 91 -2.06 -9.06 6.52
CA ILE A 91 -2.39 -8.33 5.29
C ILE A 91 -2.12 -9.22 4.08
N TYR A 92 -0.98 -9.89 4.04
CA TYR A 92 -0.64 -10.79 2.94
C TYR A 92 -1.65 -11.91 2.81
N TYR A 93 -2.00 -12.54 3.93
CA TYR A 93 -2.98 -13.63 3.96
C TYR A 93 -4.34 -13.16 3.45
N MET A 94 -4.82 -12.01 3.94
CA MET A 94 -6.13 -11.47 3.53
C MET A 94 -6.13 -11.07 2.07
N TYR A 95 -5.03 -10.48 1.57
CA TYR A 95 -4.93 -10.13 0.17
C TYR A 95 -5.06 -11.37 -0.72
N GLN A 96 -4.35 -12.45 -0.37
CA GLN A 96 -4.43 -13.70 -1.12
C GLN A 96 -5.84 -14.25 -1.16
N ASN A 97 -6.56 -14.16 -0.05
CA ASN A 97 -7.93 -14.67 0.03
C ASN A 97 -8.96 -13.78 -0.68
N MET A 98 -8.71 -12.47 -0.75
CA MET A 98 -9.62 -11.52 -1.37
C MET A 98 -9.45 -11.42 -2.89
N TYR A 99 -8.21 -11.50 -3.37
CA TYR A 99 -7.89 -11.18 -4.76
C TYR A 99 -7.28 -12.33 -5.55
N SER A 100 -6.82 -13.37 -4.88
CA SER A 100 -6.23 -14.53 -5.53
C SER A 100 -7.23 -15.67 -5.61
N LYS A 101 -7.51 -16.13 -6.78
CA LYS A 101 -8.43 -17.26 -6.97
C LYS A 101 -7.76 -18.40 -7.67
#